data_ac35f9dcfb588c4d444b87479377cf7f
#
_entry.id   ac35f9dcfb588c4d444b87479377cf7f
#
_cell.length_a   1.000
_cell.length_b   1.000
_cell.length_c   1.000
_cell.angle_alpha   90.00
_cell.angle_beta   90.00
_cell.angle_gamma   90.00
#
_symmetry.space_group_name_H-M   'P 1'
#
loop_
_entity.id
_entity.type
_entity.pdbx_description
1 polymer ?
#
loop_
_entity_poly.entity_id
_entity_poly.type
_entity_poly.pdbx_seq_one_letter_code
_entity_poly.pdbx_strand_id
1 'polypeptide(L)'
;SAWKLENDAQIRKNKAIFRWNNDMVKYLVYQTALIAVIWSTLGTITLFYYLSAALFGILLLETINYIEHYGLLRNKISDSAYERVQDIHSWNSDHLLGRYLLFELTRHSHHHENSLKTYPELQSKEKSSQLPTGYPGMMLLSLVPPLFFKVMDKRLV
;
A
#
# COMPACT_ATOMS: atom_id res chain seq x y z
N SER A 1 6.25 5.75 11.25
CA SER A 1 4.82 5.99 10.94
C SER A 1 4.64 7.37 10.30
N ALA A 2 3.56 7.56 9.53
CA ALA A 2 3.24 8.85 8.88
C ALA A 2 3.15 10.01 9.88
N TRP A 3 2.58 9.78 11.06
CA TRP A 3 2.56 10.75 12.16
C TRP A 3 3.94 11.25 12.56
N LYS A 4 4.91 10.33 12.69
CA LYS A 4 6.28 10.71 13.06
C LYS A 4 6.91 11.57 11.97
N LEU A 5 6.79 11.16 10.70
CA LEU A 5 7.34 11.90 9.57
C LEU A 5 6.77 13.32 9.47
N GLU A 6 5.44 13.45 9.61
CA GLU A 6 4.77 14.75 9.57
C GLU A 6 5.16 15.62 10.77
N ASN A 7 5.18 15.05 11.97
CA ASN A 7 5.62 15.77 13.17
C ASN A 7 7.06 16.27 13.05
N ASP A 8 7.98 15.43 12.57
CA ASP A 8 9.38 15.81 12.33
C ASP A 8 9.48 16.93 11.27
N ALA A 9 8.61 16.90 10.25
CA ALA A 9 8.53 17.96 9.25
C ALA A 9 8.01 19.29 9.83
N GLN A 10 7.02 19.26 10.74
CA GLN A 10 6.53 20.44 11.43
C GLN A 10 7.59 21.04 12.37
N ILE A 11 8.28 20.17 13.13
CA ILE A 11 9.39 20.59 14.02
C ILE A 11 10.50 21.28 13.21
N ARG A 12 10.92 20.69 12.08
CA ARG A 12 11.94 21.31 11.20
C ARG A 12 11.53 22.69 10.65
N LYS A 13 10.24 22.93 10.54
CA LYS A 13 9.66 24.23 10.11
C LYS A 13 9.38 25.17 11.27
N ASN A 14 9.79 24.85 12.50
CA ASN A 14 9.47 25.58 13.73
C ASN A 14 7.96 25.80 13.94
N LYS A 15 7.15 24.78 13.61
CA LYS A 15 5.69 24.83 13.75
C LYS A 15 5.22 23.88 14.84
N ALA A 16 4.12 24.22 15.49
CA ALA A 16 3.51 23.35 16.49
C ALA A 16 2.93 22.08 15.86
N ILE A 17 3.11 20.93 16.53
CA ILE A 17 2.68 19.61 16.06
C ILE A 17 1.16 19.54 15.94
N PHE A 18 0.42 19.97 16.97
CA PHE A 18 -1.06 20.01 16.96
C PHE A 18 -1.57 21.33 16.43
N ARG A 19 -1.47 21.53 15.13
CA ARG A 19 -1.96 22.72 14.44
C ARG A 19 -2.57 22.33 13.10
N TRP A 20 -3.46 23.17 12.57
CA TRP A 20 -4.11 22.96 11.27
C TRP A 20 -3.15 22.78 10.08
N ASN A 21 -1.89 23.17 10.23
CA ASN A 21 -0.86 22.95 9.22
C ASN A 21 -0.31 21.50 9.18
N ASN A 22 -0.65 20.68 10.18
CA ASN A 22 -0.27 19.27 10.23
C ASN A 22 -1.33 18.44 9.49
N ASP A 23 -0.92 17.74 8.44
CA ASP A 23 -1.86 16.99 7.60
C ASP A 23 -2.48 15.81 8.35
N MET A 24 -1.77 15.20 9.31
CA MET A 24 -2.33 14.14 10.14
C MET A 24 -3.47 14.65 11.04
N VAL A 25 -3.36 15.88 11.55
CA VAL A 25 -4.43 16.53 12.32
C VAL A 25 -5.65 16.79 11.43
N LYS A 26 -5.44 17.28 10.21
CA LYS A 26 -6.54 17.47 9.23
C LYS A 26 -7.25 16.16 8.92
N TYR A 27 -6.49 15.09 8.64
CA TYR A 27 -7.08 13.77 8.38
C TYR A 27 -7.91 13.27 9.56
N LEU A 28 -7.40 13.41 10.79
CA LEU A 28 -8.14 13.01 11.97
C LEU A 28 -9.46 13.79 12.10
N VAL A 29 -9.41 15.11 11.92
CA VAL A 29 -10.61 15.97 11.99
C VAL A 29 -11.61 15.60 10.90
N TYR A 30 -11.17 15.46 9.64
CA TYR A 30 -12.07 15.12 8.54
C TYR A 30 -12.70 13.73 8.71
N GLN A 31 -11.92 12.73 9.13
CA GLN A 31 -12.46 11.39 9.37
C GLN A 31 -13.44 11.37 10.53
N THR A 32 -13.13 12.06 11.64
CA THR A 32 -14.04 12.17 12.78
C THR A 32 -15.34 12.90 12.40
N ALA A 33 -15.23 14.00 11.63
CA ALA A 33 -16.38 14.71 11.13
C ALA A 33 -17.24 13.84 10.20
N LEU A 34 -16.63 13.10 9.29
CA LEU A 34 -17.35 12.18 8.39
C LEU A 34 -18.09 11.10 9.18
N ILE A 35 -17.44 10.47 10.17
CA ILE A 35 -18.06 9.48 11.05
C ILE A 35 -19.26 10.10 11.79
N ALA A 36 -19.10 11.31 12.34
CA ALA A 36 -20.17 12.00 13.05
C ALA A 36 -21.36 12.34 12.13
N VAL A 37 -21.09 12.78 10.91
CA VAL A 37 -22.12 13.05 9.90
C VAL A 37 -22.88 11.77 9.53
N ILE A 38 -22.16 10.67 9.22
CA ILE A 38 -22.81 9.39 8.90
C ILE A 38 -23.69 8.93 10.06
N TRP A 39 -23.15 8.97 11.26
CA TRP A 39 -23.92 8.54 12.45
C TRP A 39 -25.15 9.39 12.68
N SER A 40 -25.04 10.73 12.63
CA SER A 40 -26.14 11.64 12.92
C SER A 40 -27.23 11.67 11.84
N THR A 41 -26.86 11.48 10.56
CA THR A 41 -27.79 11.55 9.44
C THR A 41 -28.35 10.21 9.02
N LEU A 42 -27.53 9.16 9.05
CA LEU A 42 -27.86 7.83 8.51
C LEU A 42 -28.01 6.74 9.58
N GLY A 43 -27.69 7.07 10.83
CA GLY A 43 -27.88 6.20 11.99
C GLY A 43 -26.79 5.14 12.20
N THR A 44 -26.89 4.45 13.33
CA THR A 44 -25.87 3.51 13.83
C THR A 44 -25.64 2.31 12.91
N ILE A 45 -26.70 1.81 12.27
CA ILE A 45 -26.60 0.62 11.39
C ILE A 45 -25.75 0.98 10.16
N THR A 46 -25.99 2.13 9.54
CA THR A 46 -25.22 2.59 8.39
C THR A 46 -23.76 2.86 8.77
N LEU A 47 -23.50 3.43 9.93
CA LEU A 47 -22.16 3.62 10.45
C LEU A 47 -21.44 2.28 10.62
N PHE A 48 -22.12 1.25 11.15
CA PHE A 48 -21.52 -0.09 11.29
C PHE A 48 -21.11 -0.67 9.94
N TYR A 49 -21.95 -0.59 8.91
CA TYR A 49 -21.61 -1.04 7.56
C TYR A 49 -20.45 -0.23 6.95
N TYR A 50 -20.46 1.10 7.14
CA TYR A 50 -19.38 1.95 6.68
C TYR A 50 -18.03 1.56 7.30
N LEU A 51 -17.98 1.40 8.63
CA LEU A 51 -16.75 1.01 9.33
C LEU A 51 -16.30 -0.40 8.95
N SER A 52 -17.23 -1.33 8.75
CA SER A 52 -16.92 -2.69 8.29
C SER A 52 -16.33 -2.69 6.89
N ALA A 53 -16.91 -1.92 5.97
CA ALA A 53 -16.39 -1.76 4.61
C ALA A 53 -15.01 -1.08 4.60
N ALA A 54 -14.82 -0.05 5.44
CA ALA A 54 -13.52 0.62 5.57
C ALA A 54 -12.45 -0.35 6.12
N LEU A 55 -12.76 -1.13 7.15
CA LEU A 55 -11.86 -2.14 7.68
C LEU A 55 -11.50 -3.19 6.62
N PHE A 56 -12.49 -3.68 5.89
CA PHE A 56 -12.25 -4.63 4.80
C PHE A 56 -11.35 -4.04 3.71
N GLY A 57 -11.58 -2.79 3.32
CA GLY A 57 -10.72 -2.09 2.36
C GLY A 57 -9.28 -1.94 2.83
N ILE A 58 -9.07 -1.62 4.13
CA ILE A 58 -7.74 -1.55 4.73
C ILE A 58 -7.06 -2.92 4.68
N LEU A 59 -7.76 -3.99 5.07
CA LEU A 59 -7.21 -5.35 5.05
C LEU A 59 -6.83 -5.80 3.63
N LEU A 60 -7.65 -5.46 2.63
CA LEU A 60 -7.32 -5.72 1.22
C LEU A 60 -6.05 -4.99 0.80
N LEU A 61 -5.95 -3.70 1.12
CA LEU A 61 -4.79 -2.88 0.77
C LEU A 61 -3.51 -3.44 1.43
N GLU A 62 -3.55 -3.74 2.72
CA GLU A 62 -2.41 -4.31 3.43
C GLU A 62 -2.01 -5.70 2.90
N THR A 63 -3.00 -6.51 2.50
CA THR A 63 -2.73 -7.81 1.85
C THR A 63 -1.99 -7.61 0.52
N ILE A 64 -2.42 -6.65 -0.29
CA ILE A 64 -1.74 -6.32 -1.56
C ILE A 64 -0.32 -5.83 -1.29
N ASN A 65 -0.14 -4.86 -0.39
CA ASN A 65 1.18 -4.36 0.02
C ASN A 65 2.11 -5.49 0.48
N TYR A 66 1.59 -6.41 1.27
CA TYR A 66 2.34 -7.55 1.74
C TYR A 66 2.81 -8.47 0.60
N ILE A 67 1.91 -8.79 -0.34
CA ILE A 67 2.21 -9.62 -1.52
C ILE A 67 3.27 -8.93 -2.39
N GLU A 68 3.12 -7.63 -2.64
CA GLU A 68 4.00 -6.85 -3.52
C GLU A 68 5.44 -6.75 -3.04
N HIS A 69 5.65 -6.83 -1.73
CA HIS A 69 6.96 -6.67 -1.12
C HIS A 69 7.48 -7.93 -0.43
N TYR A 70 6.78 -9.06 -0.54
CA TYR A 70 7.13 -10.28 0.17
C TYR A 70 8.55 -10.74 -0.15
N GLY A 71 9.40 -10.76 0.89
CA GLY A 71 10.76 -11.30 0.83
C GLY A 71 11.78 -10.51 0.00
N LEU A 72 11.37 -9.44 -0.68
CA LEU A 72 12.26 -8.61 -1.49
C LEU A 72 12.80 -7.44 -0.66
N LEU A 73 14.06 -7.51 -0.28
CA LEU A 73 14.71 -6.56 0.60
C LEU A 73 15.69 -5.68 -0.17
N ARG A 74 15.76 -4.39 0.21
CA ARG A 74 16.80 -3.48 -0.25
C ARG A 74 18.06 -3.65 0.57
N ASN A 75 19.23 -3.60 -0.08
CA ASN A 75 20.49 -3.63 0.60
C ASN A 75 20.71 -2.37 1.44
N LYS A 76 21.28 -2.56 2.61
CA LYS A 76 21.69 -1.46 3.49
C LYS A 76 23.02 -0.91 3.01
N ILE A 77 23.06 0.38 2.66
CA ILE A 77 24.29 1.07 2.21
C ILE A 77 25.03 1.64 3.41
N SER A 78 24.31 2.14 4.43
CA SER A 78 24.85 2.67 5.66
C SER A 78 23.87 2.44 6.81
N ASP A 79 24.25 2.80 8.05
CA ASP A 79 23.37 2.64 9.21
C ASP A 79 22.03 3.36 9.12
N SER A 80 21.94 4.40 8.30
CA SER A 80 20.74 5.22 8.13
C SER A 80 20.19 5.20 6.69
N ALA A 81 20.82 4.50 5.74
CA ALA A 81 20.43 4.54 4.34
C ALA A 81 20.37 3.17 3.69
N TYR A 82 19.36 2.96 2.88
CA TYR A 82 19.17 1.82 1.99
C TYR A 82 19.39 2.25 0.53
N GLU A 83 19.74 1.28 -0.32
CA GLU A 83 19.81 1.51 -1.76
C GLU A 83 18.49 2.06 -2.32
N ARG A 84 18.59 2.77 -3.45
CA ARG A 84 17.40 3.26 -4.16
C ARG A 84 16.53 2.08 -4.57
N VAL A 85 15.21 2.27 -4.51
CA VAL A 85 14.26 1.27 -5.03
C VAL A 85 14.54 1.01 -6.50
N GLN A 86 14.58 -0.26 -6.86
CA GLN A 86 14.78 -0.77 -8.21
C GLN A 86 13.63 -1.71 -8.57
N ASP A 87 13.56 -2.10 -9.83
CA ASP A 87 12.53 -2.99 -10.37
C ASP A 87 12.53 -4.41 -9.76
N ILE A 88 13.65 -4.82 -9.14
CA ILE A 88 13.78 -6.11 -8.44
C ILE A 88 13.20 -6.13 -7.02
N HIS A 89 12.83 -4.98 -6.46
CA HIS A 89 12.37 -4.84 -5.06
C HIS A 89 10.86 -4.94 -4.89
N SER A 90 10.14 -5.30 -5.95
CA SER A 90 8.69 -5.49 -5.89
C SER A 90 8.25 -6.60 -6.83
N TRP A 91 7.24 -7.34 -6.42
CA TRP A 91 6.58 -8.33 -7.25
C TRP A 91 5.63 -7.66 -8.24
N ASN A 92 5.68 -8.08 -9.48
CA ASN A 92 4.80 -7.63 -10.55
C ASN A 92 3.86 -8.73 -11.01
N SER A 93 2.83 -8.34 -11.75
CA SER A 93 1.96 -9.27 -12.45
C SER A 93 1.43 -8.63 -13.74
N ASP A 94 1.64 -9.29 -14.86
CA ASP A 94 1.11 -8.88 -16.17
C ASP A 94 -0.23 -9.55 -16.52
N HIS A 95 -0.85 -10.28 -15.59
CA HIS A 95 -2.16 -10.89 -15.79
C HIS A 95 -3.25 -9.84 -16.02
N LEU A 96 -3.96 -9.96 -17.15
CA LEU A 96 -4.94 -8.98 -17.63
C LEU A 96 -5.99 -8.61 -16.57
N LEU A 97 -6.58 -9.59 -15.88
CA LEU A 97 -7.60 -9.33 -14.87
C LEU A 97 -7.11 -8.42 -13.75
N GLY A 98 -5.92 -8.69 -13.23
CA GLY A 98 -5.30 -7.84 -12.19
C GLY A 98 -5.01 -6.44 -12.71
N ARG A 99 -4.48 -6.32 -13.93
CA ARG A 99 -4.19 -5.03 -14.56
C ARG A 99 -5.42 -4.15 -14.68
N TYR A 100 -6.53 -4.70 -15.18
CA TYR A 100 -7.78 -3.94 -15.31
C TYR A 100 -8.41 -3.60 -13.97
N LEU A 101 -8.48 -4.54 -13.03
CA LEU A 101 -9.10 -4.31 -11.71
C LEU A 101 -8.30 -3.32 -10.84
N LEU A 102 -6.97 -3.30 -10.97
CA LEU A 102 -6.07 -2.48 -10.16
C LEU A 102 -5.42 -1.34 -10.96
N PHE A 103 -6.01 -0.95 -12.10
CA PHE A 103 -5.56 0.19 -12.90
C PHE A 103 -4.03 0.16 -13.17
N GLU A 104 -3.52 -0.96 -13.71
CA GLU A 104 -2.09 -1.19 -14.00
C GLU A 104 -1.16 -1.17 -12.77
N LEU A 105 -1.68 -1.00 -11.55
CA LEU A 105 -0.86 -1.00 -10.32
C LEU A 105 -0.11 -2.32 -10.12
N THR A 106 -0.53 -3.39 -10.80
CA THR A 106 0.17 -4.68 -10.84
C THR A 106 1.57 -4.61 -11.45
N ARG A 107 1.91 -3.50 -12.15
CA ARG A 107 3.25 -3.13 -12.62
C ARG A 107 3.98 -2.30 -11.56
N HIS A 108 3.98 -2.82 -10.36
CA HIS A 108 4.32 -2.14 -9.14
C HIS A 108 5.77 -1.65 -9.08
N SER A 109 6.71 -2.41 -9.63
CA SER A 109 8.11 -2.01 -9.67
C SER A 109 8.34 -0.74 -10.49
N HIS A 110 7.65 -0.58 -11.62
CA HIS A 110 7.74 0.64 -12.42
C HIS A 110 7.08 1.84 -11.74
N HIS A 111 6.01 1.61 -10.98
CA HIS A 111 5.41 2.63 -10.13
C HIS A 111 6.39 3.11 -9.05
N HIS A 112 7.09 2.21 -8.38
CA HIS A 112 8.09 2.57 -7.38
C HIS A 112 9.34 3.24 -7.96
N GLU A 113 9.77 2.84 -9.14
CA GLU A 113 10.91 3.48 -9.82
C GLU A 113 10.61 4.94 -10.17
N ASN A 114 9.36 5.23 -10.57
CA ASN A 114 8.92 6.56 -10.93
C ASN A 114 7.46 6.82 -10.54
N SER A 115 7.25 7.24 -9.31
CA SER A 115 5.93 7.50 -8.71
C SER A 115 5.14 8.65 -9.35
N LEU A 116 5.76 9.44 -10.26
CA LEU A 116 5.10 10.53 -10.98
C LEU A 116 4.41 10.06 -12.26
N LYS A 117 4.70 8.83 -12.73
CA LYS A 117 4.02 8.27 -13.91
C LYS A 117 2.57 7.94 -13.61
N THR A 118 1.72 8.26 -14.57
CA THR A 118 0.31 7.88 -14.50
C THR A 118 0.12 6.40 -14.82
N TYR A 119 -0.98 5.80 -14.34
CA TYR A 119 -1.21 4.37 -14.48
C TYR A 119 -1.17 3.84 -15.92
N PRO A 120 -1.63 4.57 -16.98
CA PRO A 120 -1.52 4.08 -18.35
C PRO A 120 -0.07 3.99 -18.88
N GLU A 121 0.85 4.73 -18.25
CA GLU A 121 2.27 4.77 -18.65
C GLU A 121 3.11 3.68 -17.99
N LEU A 122 2.51 2.93 -17.07
CA LEU A 122 3.21 1.84 -16.38
C LEU A 122 3.47 0.68 -17.33
N GLN A 123 4.71 0.21 -17.34
CA GLN A 123 5.19 -0.85 -18.23
C GLN A 123 5.69 -2.05 -17.44
N SER A 124 5.60 -3.21 -18.05
CA SER A 124 6.28 -4.39 -17.53
C SER A 124 7.80 -4.19 -17.58
N LYS A 125 8.49 -4.63 -16.55
CA LYS A 125 9.95 -4.59 -16.44
C LYS A 125 10.50 -6.01 -16.50
N GLU A 126 11.38 -6.29 -17.43
CA GLU A 126 11.94 -7.64 -17.65
C GLU A 126 12.66 -8.20 -16.42
N LYS A 127 13.31 -7.32 -15.63
CA LYS A 127 14.07 -7.73 -14.44
C LYS A 127 13.22 -7.86 -13.19
N SER A 128 11.95 -7.42 -13.22
CA SER A 128 11.11 -7.48 -12.04
C SER A 128 10.64 -8.89 -11.75
N SER A 129 10.61 -9.23 -10.46
CA SER A 129 10.07 -10.50 -9.99
C SER A 129 8.59 -10.62 -10.35
N GLN A 130 8.20 -11.77 -10.94
CA GLN A 130 6.82 -11.99 -11.38
C GLN A 130 6.09 -12.91 -10.42
N LEU A 131 4.88 -12.51 -10.03
CA LEU A 131 3.99 -13.33 -9.20
C LEU A 131 3.58 -14.62 -9.95
N PRO A 132 3.45 -15.76 -9.26
CA PRO A 132 3.08 -17.03 -9.88
C PRO A 132 1.67 -17.02 -10.48
N THR A 133 0.80 -16.15 -9.99
CA THR A 133 -0.56 -15.93 -10.53
C THR A 133 -0.86 -14.43 -10.51
N GLY A 134 -2.01 -14.03 -11.06
CA GLY A 134 -2.50 -12.65 -10.92
C GLY A 134 -2.81 -12.29 -9.47
N TYR A 135 -2.89 -11.00 -9.17
CA TYR A 135 -3.18 -10.48 -7.82
C TYR A 135 -4.40 -11.13 -7.15
N PRO A 136 -5.56 -11.30 -7.81
CA PRO A 136 -6.69 -11.98 -7.18
C PRO A 136 -6.35 -13.39 -6.70
N GLY A 137 -5.59 -14.16 -7.47
CA GLY A 137 -5.15 -15.49 -7.08
C GLY A 137 -4.18 -15.45 -5.90
N MET A 138 -3.26 -14.48 -5.88
CA MET A 138 -2.32 -14.30 -4.77
C MET A 138 -3.01 -13.84 -3.48
N MET A 139 -4.03 -12.99 -3.58
CA MET A 139 -4.84 -12.58 -2.43
C MET A 139 -5.56 -13.78 -1.82
N LEU A 140 -6.20 -14.63 -2.63
CA LEU A 140 -6.81 -15.88 -2.14
C LEU A 140 -5.78 -16.82 -1.53
N LEU A 141 -4.61 -16.95 -2.16
CA LEU A 141 -3.52 -17.77 -1.64
C LEU A 141 -3.01 -17.27 -0.29
N SER A 142 -2.93 -15.95 -0.08
CA SER A 142 -2.48 -15.34 1.17
C SER A 142 -3.41 -15.60 2.36
N LEU A 143 -4.69 -15.94 2.12
CA LEU A 143 -5.61 -16.36 3.18
C LEU A 143 -5.22 -17.71 3.79
N VAL A 144 -4.31 -18.46 3.15
CA VAL A 144 -3.77 -19.71 3.65
C VAL A 144 -2.25 -19.58 3.78
N PRO A 145 -1.73 -18.91 4.86
CA PRO A 145 -0.32 -18.53 4.98
C PRO A 145 0.68 -19.66 4.75
N PRO A 146 0.47 -20.90 5.27
CA PRO A 146 1.42 -21.99 5.03
C PRO A 146 1.58 -22.35 3.55
N LEU A 147 0.50 -22.24 2.77
CA LEU A 147 0.53 -22.49 1.34
C LEU A 147 1.16 -21.32 0.58
N PHE A 148 0.85 -20.10 1.00
CA PHE A 148 1.45 -18.88 0.44
C PHE A 148 2.98 -18.94 0.58
N PHE A 149 3.50 -19.21 1.78
CA PHE A 149 4.94 -19.32 2.03
C PHE A 149 5.57 -20.43 1.20
N LYS A 150 4.97 -21.61 1.17
CA LYS A 150 5.47 -22.74 0.36
C LYS A 150 5.60 -22.40 -1.14
N VAL A 151 4.74 -21.52 -1.66
CA VAL A 151 4.74 -21.09 -3.06
C VAL A 151 5.74 -19.96 -3.28
N MET A 152 5.77 -18.97 -2.38
CA MET A 152 6.55 -17.74 -2.56
C MET A 152 8.02 -17.92 -2.16
N ASP A 153 8.33 -18.64 -1.08
CA ASP A 153 9.72 -18.85 -0.63
C ASP A 153 10.61 -19.50 -1.69
N LYS A 154 10.03 -20.38 -2.51
CA LYS A 154 10.75 -21.02 -3.62
C LYS A 154 11.15 -20.04 -4.74
N ARG A 155 10.65 -18.82 -4.70
CA ARG A 155 10.89 -17.77 -5.72
C ARG A 155 11.77 -16.65 -5.20
N LEU A 156 12.09 -16.67 -3.91
CA LEU A 156 13.08 -15.79 -3.30
C LEU A 156 14.46 -16.41 -3.56
N VAL A 157 15.10 -16.05 -4.66
CA VAL A 157 16.45 -16.52 -5.03
C VAL A 157 17.43 -15.36 -4.92
#